data_f47ed1a6d6b814eec2cc53f238bfe68f
#
_entry.id   f47ed1a6d6b814eec2cc53f238bfe68f
#
_cell.length_a   1.000
_cell.length_b   1.000
_cell.length_c   1.000
_cell.angle_alpha   90.00
_cell.angle_beta   90.00
_cell.angle_gamma   90.00
#
_symmetry.space_group_name_H-M   'P 1'
#
loop_
_entity.id
_entity.type
_entity.pdbx_description
1 polymer ?
#
loop_
_entity_poly.entity_id
_entity_poly.type
_entity_poly.pdbx_seq_one_letter_code
_entity_poly.pdbx_strand_id
1 'polypeptide(L)'
;MDQIKPEECLTRYIFHKGHFSITQKRPKYVVFMPSPHGETSVFCISNLSDNEIWNIGDREVSQKRGLSLLGRADILAFHVFNKNLKLIPDNCPPRHANIVNWPTEKSEKKLIAIELAESSQLHLK
;
A
#
# COMPACT_ATOMS: atom_id res chain seq x y z
N MET A 1 13.39 -6.02 12.57
CA MET A 1 13.54 -5.42 11.24
C MET A 1 14.01 -3.99 11.38
N ASP A 2 14.99 -3.62 10.59
CA ASP A 2 15.53 -2.27 10.62
C ASP A 2 14.56 -1.28 9.96
N GLN A 3 14.89 0.00 10.03
CA GLN A 3 14.10 1.03 9.40
C GLN A 3 13.98 0.79 7.90
N ILE A 4 12.83 1.14 7.36
CA ILE A 4 12.57 1.05 5.92
C ILE A 4 13.28 2.21 5.23
N LYS A 5 14.04 1.89 4.20
CA LYS A 5 14.81 2.89 3.43
C LYS A 5 14.01 3.43 2.25
N PRO A 6 14.32 4.64 1.76
CA PRO A 6 13.57 5.24 0.65
C PRO A 6 13.54 4.41 -0.63
N GLU A 7 14.57 3.63 -0.90
CA GLU A 7 14.66 2.82 -2.11
C GLU A 7 13.87 1.50 -2.03
N GLU A 8 13.32 1.17 -0.88
CA GLU A 8 12.52 -0.05 -0.73
C GLU A 8 11.17 0.07 -1.40
N CYS A 9 10.69 -1.04 -1.93
CA CYS A 9 9.39 -1.11 -2.59
C CYS A 9 8.34 -1.64 -1.62
N LEU A 10 7.19 -1.00 -1.63
CA LEU A 10 6.04 -1.37 -0.79
C LEU A 10 4.89 -1.77 -1.68
N THR A 11 3.95 -2.55 -1.16
CA THR A 11 2.71 -2.82 -1.88
C THR A 11 1.50 -2.71 -0.98
N ARG A 12 0.39 -2.35 -1.60
CA ARG A 12 -0.94 -2.33 -1.01
C ARG A 12 -1.85 -3.22 -1.87
N TYR A 13 -2.43 -4.26 -1.28
CA TYR A 13 -3.29 -5.19 -2.02
C TYR A 13 -4.68 -4.60 -2.23
N ILE A 14 -5.30 -4.96 -3.36
CA ILE A 14 -6.58 -4.40 -3.80
C ILE A 14 -7.61 -5.51 -3.95
N PHE A 15 -8.80 -5.31 -3.35
CA PHE A 15 -9.87 -6.32 -3.30
C PHE A 15 -11.18 -5.85 -3.93
N HIS A 16 -11.27 -4.60 -4.39
CA HIS A 16 -12.50 -4.03 -4.95
C HIS A 16 -12.25 -3.43 -6.31
N LYS A 17 -13.12 -3.75 -7.26
CA LYS A 17 -13.02 -3.22 -8.63
C LYS A 17 -13.09 -1.69 -8.68
N GLY A 18 -13.80 -1.09 -7.74
CA GLY A 18 -13.92 0.37 -7.64
C GLY A 18 -12.66 1.07 -7.16
N HIS A 19 -11.64 0.32 -6.73
CA HIS A 19 -10.40 0.91 -6.21
C HIS A 19 -9.30 1.10 -7.25
N PHE A 20 -9.55 0.76 -8.51
CA PHE A 20 -8.59 0.99 -9.58
C PHE A 20 -9.31 1.28 -10.90
N SER A 21 -8.58 1.86 -11.85
CA SER A 21 -9.07 2.13 -13.19
C SER A 21 -8.28 1.31 -14.20
N ILE A 22 -8.98 0.43 -14.95
CA ILE A 22 -8.35 -0.36 -16.01
C ILE A 22 -7.94 0.56 -17.15
N THR A 23 -8.80 1.54 -17.48
CA THR A 23 -8.54 2.48 -18.58
C THR A 23 -7.31 3.33 -18.32
N GLN A 24 -7.19 3.87 -17.10
CA GLN A 24 -6.05 4.71 -16.74
C GLN A 24 -4.85 3.91 -16.25
N LYS A 25 -5.05 2.60 -16.01
CA LYS A 25 -4.02 1.68 -15.53
C LYS A 25 -3.36 2.15 -14.23
N ARG A 26 -4.19 2.60 -13.29
CA ARG A 26 -3.67 3.09 -12.01
C ARG A 26 -4.66 2.82 -10.87
N PRO A 27 -4.17 2.72 -9.62
CA PRO A 27 -5.06 2.65 -8.47
C PRO A 27 -5.72 3.99 -8.22
N LYS A 28 -6.89 3.96 -7.59
CA LYS A 28 -7.55 5.17 -7.12
C LYS A 28 -7.02 5.53 -5.73
N TYR A 29 -7.20 6.80 -5.34
CA TYR A 29 -6.65 7.30 -4.08
C TYR A 29 -7.11 6.53 -2.86
N VAL A 30 -8.32 5.96 -2.89
CA VAL A 30 -8.89 5.23 -1.75
C VAL A 30 -7.99 4.08 -1.30
N VAL A 31 -7.19 3.52 -2.20
CA VAL A 31 -6.25 2.44 -1.88
C VAL A 31 -5.26 2.87 -0.80
N PHE A 32 -4.84 4.13 -0.80
CA PHE A 32 -3.85 4.64 0.15
C PHE A 32 -4.44 5.41 1.33
N MET A 33 -5.75 5.62 1.36
CA MET A 33 -6.36 6.33 2.50
C MET A 33 -6.14 5.56 3.81
N PRO A 34 -5.81 6.26 4.89
CA PRO A 34 -5.60 5.61 6.17
C PRO A 34 -6.92 5.13 6.78
N SER A 35 -6.81 4.10 7.63
CA SER A 35 -7.91 3.63 8.45
C SER A 35 -8.31 4.70 9.48
N PRO A 36 -9.44 4.51 10.19
CA PRO A 36 -9.81 5.43 11.28
C PRO A 36 -8.74 5.55 12.37
N HIS A 37 -7.83 4.57 12.47
CA HIS A 37 -6.73 4.60 13.43
C HIS A 37 -5.51 5.36 12.92
N GLY A 38 -5.59 5.95 11.73
CA GLY A 38 -4.49 6.74 11.16
C GLY A 38 -3.36 5.92 10.57
N GLU A 39 -3.65 4.72 10.09
CA GLU A 39 -2.65 3.81 9.52
C GLU A 39 -3.08 3.28 8.16
N THR A 40 -2.13 3.21 7.23
CA THR A 40 -2.30 2.51 5.96
C THR A 40 -1.36 1.32 5.94
N SER A 41 -1.91 0.10 5.95
CA SER A 41 -1.12 -1.13 5.96
C SER A 41 -0.47 -1.39 4.62
N VAL A 42 0.82 -1.71 4.64
CA VAL A 42 1.59 -2.07 3.44
C VAL A 42 2.50 -3.25 3.76
N PHE A 43 3.03 -3.87 2.71
CA PHE A 43 4.06 -4.91 2.84
C PHE A 43 5.31 -4.48 2.09
N CYS A 44 6.47 -4.73 2.69
CA CYS A 44 7.76 -4.52 2.03
C CYS A 44 7.99 -5.68 1.08
N ILE A 45 8.19 -5.38 -0.20
CA ILE A 45 8.29 -6.40 -1.25
C ILE A 45 9.61 -6.37 -2.02
N SER A 46 10.58 -5.59 -1.54
CA SER A 46 11.88 -5.50 -2.21
C SER A 46 12.52 -6.89 -2.34
N ASN A 47 13.07 -7.16 -3.51
CA ASN A 47 13.78 -8.42 -3.82
C ASN A 47 12.89 -9.67 -3.83
N LEU A 48 11.57 -9.49 -3.93
CA LEU A 48 10.64 -10.61 -4.06
C LEU A 48 10.20 -10.77 -5.52
N SER A 49 9.96 -12.02 -5.92
CA SER A 49 9.35 -12.31 -7.22
C SER A 49 7.86 -11.98 -7.19
N ASP A 50 7.25 -11.84 -8.37
CA ASP A 50 5.81 -11.63 -8.47
C ASP A 50 5.02 -12.72 -7.76
N ASN A 51 5.41 -13.98 -7.92
CA ASN A 51 4.73 -15.08 -7.25
C ASN A 51 4.80 -14.95 -5.73
N GLU A 52 5.94 -14.57 -5.18
CA GLU A 52 6.08 -14.38 -3.75
C GLU A 52 5.21 -13.24 -3.25
N ILE A 53 5.14 -12.13 -4.02
CA ILE A 53 4.31 -10.99 -3.66
C ILE A 53 2.83 -11.38 -3.65
N TRP A 54 2.36 -12.08 -4.68
CA TRP A 54 0.96 -12.54 -4.73
C TRP A 54 0.64 -13.53 -3.64
N ASN A 55 1.59 -14.42 -3.30
CA ASN A 55 1.39 -15.40 -2.23
C ASN A 55 1.22 -14.74 -0.87
N ILE A 56 1.96 -13.67 -0.60
CA ILE A 56 1.79 -12.89 0.63
C ILE A 56 0.39 -12.29 0.68
N GLY A 57 -0.08 -11.71 -0.42
CA GLY A 57 -1.42 -11.15 -0.50
C GLY A 57 -2.51 -12.19 -0.27
N ASP A 58 -2.37 -13.36 -0.87
CA ASP A 58 -3.34 -14.45 -0.69
C ASP A 58 -3.35 -14.96 0.75
N ARG A 59 -2.18 -15.28 1.29
CA ARG A 59 -2.05 -15.90 2.61
C ARG A 59 -2.35 -14.95 3.75
N GLU A 60 -1.80 -13.72 3.69
CA GLU A 60 -1.83 -12.82 4.82
C GLU A 60 -2.99 -11.83 4.81
N VAL A 61 -3.59 -11.58 3.65
CA VAL A 61 -4.65 -10.57 3.53
C VAL A 61 -5.93 -11.16 3.00
N SER A 62 -5.91 -11.77 1.81
CA SER A 62 -7.10 -12.29 1.15
C SER A 62 -7.83 -13.33 2.01
N GLN A 63 -7.11 -14.33 2.49
CA GLN A 63 -7.72 -15.41 3.31
C GLN A 63 -8.30 -14.87 4.61
N LYS A 64 -7.62 -13.92 5.23
CA LYS A 64 -8.08 -13.34 6.51
C LYS A 64 -9.30 -12.46 6.33
N ARG A 65 -9.45 -11.81 5.18
CA ARG A 65 -10.60 -10.94 4.89
C ARG A 65 -11.75 -11.67 4.22
N GLY A 66 -11.51 -12.87 3.70
CA GLY A 66 -12.50 -13.62 2.94
C GLY A 66 -12.85 -12.95 1.61
N LEU A 67 -11.92 -12.20 1.02
CA LEU A 67 -12.12 -11.49 -0.23
C LEU A 67 -11.12 -11.95 -1.28
N SER A 68 -11.54 -11.94 -2.54
CA SER A 68 -10.65 -12.28 -3.65
C SER A 68 -9.69 -11.14 -3.94
N LEU A 69 -8.42 -11.49 -4.12
CA LEU A 69 -7.37 -10.53 -4.46
C LEU A 69 -7.47 -10.19 -5.95
N LEU A 70 -7.63 -8.90 -6.25
CA LEU A 70 -7.80 -8.42 -7.63
C LEU A 70 -6.55 -7.77 -8.20
N GLY A 71 -5.71 -7.20 -7.35
CA GLY A 71 -4.52 -6.49 -7.80
C GLY A 71 -3.71 -5.97 -6.65
N ARG A 72 -2.70 -5.18 -7.00
CA ARG A 72 -1.86 -4.51 -6.00
C ARG A 72 -1.33 -3.19 -6.55
N ALA A 73 -1.00 -2.28 -5.66
CA ALA A 73 -0.37 -1.00 -5.98
C ALA A 73 1.01 -0.97 -5.36
N ASP A 74 2.05 -0.94 -6.19
CA ASP A 74 3.44 -0.92 -5.75
C ASP A 74 3.95 0.52 -5.75
N ILE A 75 4.67 0.90 -4.69
CA ILE A 75 5.17 2.26 -4.53
C ILE A 75 6.52 2.23 -3.80
N LEU A 76 7.45 3.09 -4.23
CA LEU A 76 8.70 3.24 -3.49
C LEU A 76 8.45 4.00 -2.19
N ALA A 77 9.13 3.58 -1.13
CA ALA A 77 9.03 4.25 0.16
C ALA A 77 9.41 5.73 0.08
N PHE A 78 10.28 6.08 -0.86
CA PHE A 78 10.66 7.47 -1.14
C PHE A 78 9.44 8.39 -1.26
N HIS A 79 8.40 7.96 -1.98
CA HIS A 79 7.20 8.78 -2.18
C HIS A 79 6.42 9.00 -0.89
N VAL A 80 6.44 8.00 -0.01
CA VAL A 80 5.79 8.11 1.30
C VAL A 80 6.52 9.14 2.16
N PHE A 81 7.84 9.02 2.26
CA PHE A 81 8.64 9.95 3.04
C PHE A 81 8.57 11.38 2.50
N ASN A 82 8.45 11.52 1.18
CA ASN A 82 8.38 12.84 0.54
C ASN A 82 7.09 13.60 0.89
N LYS A 83 6.10 12.92 1.46
CA LYS A 83 4.86 13.54 1.94
C LYS A 83 4.86 13.76 3.44
N ASN A 84 6.00 13.69 4.08
CA ASN A 84 6.16 13.82 5.53
C ASN A 84 5.43 12.73 6.31
N LEU A 85 5.15 11.60 5.67
CA LEU A 85 4.60 10.43 6.32
C LEU A 85 5.75 9.57 6.86
N LYS A 86 5.41 8.66 7.76
CA LYS A 86 6.39 7.75 8.37
C LYS A 86 5.99 6.31 8.09
N LEU A 87 6.97 5.42 8.09
CA LEU A 87 6.76 3.99 7.94
C LEU A 87 7.25 3.30 9.19
N ILE A 88 6.34 2.59 9.85
CA ILE A 88 6.64 1.87 11.09
C ILE A 88 6.52 0.36 10.80
N PRO A 89 7.65 -0.36 10.70
CA PRO A 89 7.60 -1.81 10.53
C PRO A 89 7.16 -2.47 11.82
N ASP A 90 6.19 -3.37 11.74
CA ASP A 90 5.75 -4.15 12.89
C ASP A 90 5.99 -5.65 12.70
N ASN A 91 6.29 -6.08 11.48
CA ASN A 91 6.57 -7.47 11.11
C ASN A 91 5.52 -8.49 11.58
N CYS A 92 4.29 -8.05 11.71
CA CYS A 92 3.19 -8.91 12.15
C CYS A 92 1.99 -8.72 11.22
N PRO A 93 1.90 -9.52 10.15
CA PRO A 93 2.78 -10.63 9.74
C PRO A 93 4.14 -10.15 9.21
N PRO A 94 5.06 -11.08 8.91
CA PRO A 94 6.38 -10.70 8.38
C PRO A 94 6.26 -9.76 7.18
N ARG A 95 7.16 -8.77 7.12
CA ARG A 95 7.25 -7.72 6.09
C ARG A 95 6.17 -6.64 6.20
N HIS A 96 5.26 -6.75 7.14
CA HIS A 96 4.19 -5.77 7.32
C HIS A 96 4.72 -4.47 7.94
N ALA A 97 4.18 -3.34 7.47
CA ALA A 97 4.48 -2.03 8.03
C ALA A 97 3.23 -1.14 7.90
N ASN A 98 3.23 -0.04 8.63
CA ASN A 98 2.14 0.92 8.58
C ASN A 98 2.67 2.29 8.16
N ILE A 99 1.95 2.92 7.22
CA ILE A 99 2.17 4.32 6.88
C ILE A 99 1.40 5.14 7.91
N VAL A 100 2.10 5.99 8.64
CA VAL A 100 1.53 6.79 9.73
C VAL A 100 1.92 8.26 9.60
N ASN A 101 1.53 9.06 10.58
CA ASN A 101 1.76 10.51 10.61
C ASN A 101 0.90 11.26 9.58
N TRP A 102 -0.28 10.72 9.30
CA TRP A 102 -1.23 11.38 8.42
C TRP A 102 -1.77 12.67 9.06
N PRO A 103 -2.09 13.69 8.26
CA PRO A 103 -2.78 14.87 8.80
C PRO A 103 -4.16 14.49 9.32
N THR A 104 -4.76 15.40 10.11
CA THR A 104 -6.08 15.13 10.69
C THR A 104 -7.22 15.47 9.74
N GLU A 105 -7.06 16.47 8.88
CA GLU A 105 -8.11 16.89 7.97
C GLU A 105 -8.30 15.92 6.82
N LYS A 106 -9.55 15.59 6.53
CA LYS A 106 -9.89 14.64 5.49
C LYS A 106 -9.42 15.10 4.10
N SER A 107 -9.55 16.38 3.79
CA SER A 107 -9.12 16.93 2.51
C SER A 107 -7.62 16.81 2.32
N GLU A 108 -6.84 17.01 3.37
CA GLU A 108 -5.38 16.85 3.31
C GLU A 108 -4.98 15.40 3.15
N LYS A 109 -5.64 14.48 3.87
CA LYS A 109 -5.41 13.04 3.69
C LYS A 109 -5.68 12.62 2.26
N LYS A 110 -6.80 13.09 1.69
CA LYS A 110 -7.18 12.74 0.32
C LYS A 110 -6.17 13.24 -0.68
N LEU A 111 -5.67 14.47 -0.53
CA LEU A 111 -4.67 15.02 -1.44
C LEU A 111 -3.40 14.18 -1.44
N ILE A 112 -2.92 13.82 -0.25
CA ILE A 112 -1.74 12.96 -0.12
C ILE A 112 -2.00 11.60 -0.77
N ALA A 113 -3.16 10.99 -0.50
CA ALA A 113 -3.53 9.69 -1.06
C ALA A 113 -3.60 9.73 -2.59
N ILE A 114 -4.10 10.82 -3.17
CA ILE A 114 -4.12 11.03 -4.62
C ILE A 114 -2.69 11.01 -5.17
N GLU A 115 -1.78 11.74 -4.53
CA GLU A 115 -0.39 11.82 -4.98
C GLU A 115 0.34 10.49 -4.83
N LEU A 116 0.07 9.74 -3.76
CA LEU A 116 0.64 8.40 -3.61
C LEU A 116 0.13 7.46 -4.70
N ALA A 117 -1.16 7.51 -5.00
CA ALA A 117 -1.74 6.69 -6.06
C ALA A 117 -1.12 7.01 -7.42
N GLU A 118 -0.89 8.28 -7.70
CA GLU A 118 -0.24 8.70 -8.95
C GLU A 118 1.20 8.23 -9.05
N SER A 119 1.89 8.11 -7.92
CA SER A 119 3.28 7.65 -7.86
C SER A 119 3.41 6.13 -7.82
N SER A 120 2.31 5.42 -7.71
CA SER A 120 2.29 3.96 -7.60
C SER A 120 2.09 3.30 -8.95
N GLN A 121 2.36 2.00 -9.00
CA GLN A 121 2.20 1.19 -10.19
C GLN A 121 1.17 0.09 -9.92
N LEU A 122 0.13 0.04 -10.74
CA LEU A 122 -0.92 -0.97 -10.63
C LEU A 122 -0.48 -2.26 -11.31
N HIS A 123 -0.66 -3.39 -10.60
CA HIS A 123 -0.52 -4.72 -11.15
C HIS A 123 -1.83 -5.46 -10.91
N LEU A 124 -2.43 -6.00 -11.95
CA LEU A 124 -3.65 -6.82 -11.82
C LEU A 124 -3.27 -8.28 -11.68
N LYS A 125 -4.02 -8.99 -10.88
CA LYS A 125 -3.80 -10.40 -10.65
C LYS A 125 -4.35 -11.25 -11.79
#